data_1b8b69acfba6f193c6bdb6a1e4dde958
#
_entry.id   1b8b69acfba6f193c6bdb6a1e4dde958
#
_cell.length_a   1.000
_cell.length_b   1.000
_cell.length_c   1.000
_cell.angle_alpha   90.00
_cell.angle_beta   90.00
_cell.angle_gamma   90.00
#
_symmetry.space_group_name_H-M   'P 1'
#
loop_
_entity.id
_entity.type
_entity.pdbx_description
1 polymer ?
#
loop_
_entity_poly.entity_id
_entity_poly.type
_entity_poly.pdbx_seq_one_letter_code
_entity_poly.pdbx_strand_id
1 'polypeptide(L)'
;MNMNESRRRIVLGACAALAFGASLIAAGPATAQQKMKVAAIYTVPVEQQWVSRIHKALNAAVARGEIEYKFSENVSNADYERVMRQYAEQGNTFIIGESFAVEAAARKVAKDYPKVSFLMGSSGKPQEPNLAVFDN
;
A
#
# COMPACT_ATOMS: atom_id res chain seq x y z
N MET A 1 24.62 -78.09 -53.65
CA MET A 1 23.63 -78.84 -52.87
C MET A 1 23.32 -78.00 -51.65
N ASN A 2 22.05 -77.50 -51.62
CA ASN A 2 21.28 -77.07 -50.49
C ASN A 2 21.64 -75.73 -49.79
N MET A 3 20.83 -74.89 -50.11
CA MET A 3 19.57 -74.58 -49.36
C MET A 3 19.83 -73.64 -48.19
N ASN A 4 19.29 -72.48 -48.41
CA ASN A 4 18.05 -72.09 -47.75
C ASN A 4 18.35 -71.41 -46.40
N GLU A 5 17.96 -70.36 -46.15
CA GLU A 5 16.66 -69.87 -45.86
C GLU A 5 16.62 -68.34 -45.51
N SER A 6 15.64 -67.77 -46.03
CA SER A 6 15.15 -66.48 -45.73
C SER A 6 14.96 -66.28 -44.25
N ARG A 7 15.62 -65.34 -43.65
CA ARG A 7 15.22 -64.82 -42.35
C ARG A 7 14.70 -63.41 -42.54
N ARG A 8 13.36 -63.36 -42.57
CA ARG A 8 12.62 -62.14 -42.45
C ARG A 8 13.00 -61.46 -41.13
N ARG A 9 13.67 -60.35 -41.20
CA ARG A 9 13.83 -59.46 -40.05
C ARG A 9 12.69 -58.53 -40.10
N ILE A 10 11.73 -58.74 -39.18
CA ILE A 10 10.69 -57.81 -38.82
C ILE A 10 11.36 -56.63 -38.12
N VAL A 11 11.39 -55.51 -38.79
CA VAL A 11 11.82 -54.25 -38.15
C VAL A 11 10.61 -53.71 -37.40
N LEU A 12 10.62 -53.90 -36.09
CA LEU A 12 9.67 -53.24 -35.20
C LEU A 12 10.04 -51.77 -35.13
N GLY A 13 9.22 -50.93 -35.75
CA GLY A 13 9.31 -49.52 -35.62
C GLY A 13 8.95 -49.09 -34.20
N ALA A 14 9.90 -48.54 -33.49
CA ALA A 14 9.67 -47.87 -32.22
C ALA A 14 9.02 -46.51 -32.48
N CYS A 15 7.72 -46.38 -32.23
CA CYS A 15 7.04 -45.12 -32.17
C CYS A 15 7.52 -44.37 -30.91
N ALA A 16 8.40 -43.40 -31.07
CA ALA A 16 8.73 -42.45 -30.03
C ALA A 16 7.53 -41.50 -29.82
N ALA A 17 6.74 -41.77 -28.79
CA ALA A 17 5.72 -40.84 -28.31
C ALA A 17 6.41 -39.66 -27.66
N LEU A 18 6.43 -38.52 -28.35
CA LEU A 18 6.78 -37.22 -27.79
C LEU A 18 5.67 -36.81 -26.83
N ALA A 19 5.85 -37.07 -25.53
CA ALA A 19 5.02 -36.50 -24.48
C ALA A 19 5.31 -35.00 -24.37
N PHE A 20 4.47 -34.18 -24.98
CA PHE A 20 4.41 -32.75 -24.71
C PHE A 20 3.95 -32.59 -23.26
N GLY A 21 4.89 -32.41 -22.35
CA GLY A 21 4.61 -32.02 -20.99
C GLY A 21 4.06 -30.58 -20.97
N ALA A 22 2.72 -30.46 -20.91
CA ALA A 22 2.10 -29.20 -20.62
C ALA A 22 2.44 -28.81 -19.18
N SER A 23 3.47 -27.97 -19.01
CA SER A 23 3.74 -27.30 -17.73
C SER A 23 2.56 -26.36 -17.42
N LEU A 24 1.63 -26.84 -16.63
CA LEU A 24 0.65 -25.99 -15.96
C LEU A 24 1.43 -25.07 -15.00
N ILE A 25 1.76 -23.87 -15.47
CA ILE A 25 2.19 -22.79 -14.60
C ILE A 25 0.98 -22.49 -13.72
N ALA A 26 0.95 -23.03 -12.52
CA ALA A 26 0.01 -22.64 -11.50
C ALA A 26 0.29 -21.17 -11.19
N ALA A 27 -0.47 -20.28 -11.79
CA ALA A 27 -0.54 -18.90 -11.34
C ALA A 27 -1.04 -18.96 -9.89
N GLY A 28 -0.13 -18.85 -8.93
CA GLY A 28 -0.46 -18.70 -7.52
C GLY A 28 -1.43 -17.52 -7.39
N PRO A 29 -2.31 -17.53 -6.39
CA PRO A 29 -3.21 -16.42 -6.17
C PRO A 29 -2.34 -15.17 -6.04
N ALA A 30 -2.52 -14.22 -6.97
CA ALA A 30 -1.97 -12.89 -6.83
C ALA A 30 -2.54 -12.35 -5.52
N THR A 31 -1.73 -12.31 -4.47
CA THR A 31 -2.11 -11.66 -3.22
C THR A 31 -2.37 -10.21 -3.59
N ALA A 32 -3.65 -9.84 -3.66
CA ALA A 32 -4.03 -8.45 -3.86
C ALA A 32 -3.34 -7.65 -2.75
N GLN A 33 -2.34 -6.87 -3.11
CA GLN A 33 -1.59 -6.05 -2.16
C GLN A 33 -2.61 -5.12 -1.49
N GLN A 34 -2.79 -5.30 -0.18
CA GLN A 34 -3.74 -4.49 0.57
C GLN A 34 -3.30 -3.03 0.47
N LYS A 35 -4.17 -2.19 -0.10
CA LYS A 35 -3.88 -0.77 -0.25
C LYS A 35 -3.64 -0.13 1.11
N MET A 36 -2.66 0.76 1.19
CA MET A 36 -2.41 1.53 2.39
C MET A 36 -3.61 2.45 2.67
N LYS A 37 -4.12 2.41 3.90
CA LYS A 37 -5.20 3.29 4.33
C LYS A 37 -4.62 4.59 4.88
N VAL A 38 -4.88 5.67 4.15
CA VAL A 38 -4.35 7.01 4.43
C VAL A 38 -5.48 7.93 4.86
N ALA A 39 -5.29 8.65 5.93
CA ALA A 39 -6.18 9.73 6.35
C ALA A 39 -5.43 11.07 6.40
N ALA A 40 -6.09 12.16 6.02
CA ALA A 40 -5.54 13.49 6.16
C ALA A 40 -6.43 14.39 7.04
N ILE A 41 -5.80 15.25 7.82
CA ILE A 41 -6.47 16.18 8.72
C ILE A 41 -5.99 17.59 8.42
N TYR A 42 -6.88 18.42 7.93
CA TYR A 42 -6.61 19.80 7.56
C TYR A 42 -7.41 20.76 8.45
N THR A 43 -6.74 21.81 8.93
CA THR A 43 -7.38 22.86 9.72
C THR A 43 -8.07 23.91 8.85
N VAL A 44 -7.83 23.86 7.55
CA VAL A 44 -8.37 24.76 6.54
C VAL A 44 -8.99 23.97 5.37
N PRO A 45 -9.75 24.63 4.47
CA PRO A 45 -10.29 23.98 3.27
C PRO A 45 -9.20 23.42 2.35
N VAL A 46 -9.51 22.33 1.62
CA VAL A 46 -8.56 21.67 0.70
C VAL A 46 -8.17 22.54 -0.51
N GLU A 47 -8.90 23.62 -0.79
CA GLU A 47 -8.58 24.60 -1.83
C GLU A 47 -7.43 25.54 -1.43
N GLN A 48 -7.13 25.65 -0.16
CA GLN A 48 -5.97 26.42 0.31
C GLN A 48 -4.70 25.93 -0.39
N GLN A 49 -3.92 26.87 -0.91
CA GLN A 49 -2.77 26.57 -1.79
C GLN A 49 -1.80 25.54 -1.21
N TRP A 50 -1.52 25.61 0.05
CA TRP A 50 -0.67 24.70 0.79
C TRP A 50 -1.28 23.29 0.88
N VAL A 51 -2.50 23.19 1.42
CA VAL A 51 -3.22 21.93 1.60
C VAL A 51 -3.55 21.26 0.27
N SER A 52 -3.91 22.07 -0.75
CA SER A 52 -4.29 21.57 -2.06
C SER A 52 -3.18 20.74 -2.74
N ARG A 53 -1.92 21.04 -2.47
CA ARG A 53 -0.78 20.28 -3.02
C ARG A 53 -0.76 18.86 -2.45
N ILE A 54 -0.92 18.72 -1.14
CA ILE A 54 -0.98 17.43 -0.44
C ILE A 54 -2.21 16.66 -0.90
N HIS A 55 -3.38 17.31 -0.89
CA HIS A 55 -4.65 16.70 -1.31
C HIS A 55 -4.60 16.19 -2.75
N LYS A 56 -4.06 16.96 -3.69
CA LYS A 56 -3.88 16.54 -5.08
C LYS A 56 -2.90 15.36 -5.22
N ALA A 57 -1.80 15.37 -4.48
CA ALA A 57 -0.82 14.28 -4.49
C ALA A 57 -1.43 12.96 -3.99
N LEU A 58 -2.21 13.02 -2.90
CA LEU A 58 -2.89 11.84 -2.37
C LEU A 58 -3.98 11.32 -3.32
N ASN A 59 -4.77 12.21 -3.95
CA ASN A 59 -5.73 11.80 -4.98
C ASN A 59 -5.06 11.18 -6.21
N ALA A 60 -3.89 11.64 -6.62
CA ALA A 60 -3.13 11.02 -7.68
C ALA A 60 -2.67 9.59 -7.30
N ALA A 61 -2.29 9.36 -6.05
CA ALA A 61 -1.96 8.02 -5.53
C ALA A 61 -3.21 7.11 -5.51
N VAL A 62 -4.39 7.64 -5.17
CA VAL A 62 -5.67 6.90 -5.29
C VAL A 62 -5.93 6.50 -6.73
N ALA A 63 -5.75 7.43 -7.68
CA ALA A 63 -5.97 7.17 -9.10
C ALA A 63 -5.03 6.07 -9.65
N ARG A 64 -3.82 5.95 -9.10
CA ARG A 64 -2.90 4.84 -9.41
C ARG A 64 -3.22 3.53 -8.69
N GLY A 65 -4.22 3.53 -7.80
CA GLY A 65 -4.61 2.35 -7.05
C GLY A 65 -3.68 1.99 -5.87
N GLU A 66 -2.79 2.88 -5.45
CA GLU A 66 -1.77 2.65 -4.42
C GLU A 66 -2.33 2.73 -3.00
N ILE A 67 -3.27 3.65 -2.76
CA ILE A 67 -3.82 3.94 -1.44
C ILE A 67 -5.36 4.01 -1.45
N GLU A 68 -5.93 3.84 -0.26
CA GLU A 68 -7.28 4.32 0.08
C GLU A 68 -7.12 5.63 0.84
N TYR A 69 -7.85 6.67 0.46
CA TYR A 69 -7.67 8.00 1.02
C TYR A 69 -8.97 8.57 1.56
N LYS A 70 -8.91 9.08 2.78
CA LYS A 70 -9.98 9.85 3.44
C LYS A 70 -9.40 11.14 4.01
N PHE A 71 -10.22 12.14 4.19
CA PHE A 71 -9.78 13.38 4.82
C PHE A 71 -10.89 14.08 5.60
N SER A 72 -10.47 14.94 6.51
CA SER A 72 -11.32 15.95 7.17
C SER A 72 -10.67 17.31 6.96
N GLU A 73 -11.47 18.29 6.62
CA GLU A 73 -11.06 19.68 6.45
C GLU A 73 -11.78 20.59 7.43
N ASN A 74 -11.28 21.81 7.61
CA ASN A 74 -11.84 22.78 8.58
C ASN A 74 -11.89 22.21 10.00
N VAL A 75 -10.98 21.33 10.36
CA VAL A 75 -10.92 20.74 11.69
C VAL A 75 -10.39 21.77 12.67
N SER A 76 -11.17 22.08 13.69
CA SER A 76 -10.75 23.02 14.73
C SER A 76 -9.58 22.44 15.55
N ASN A 77 -8.75 23.31 16.13
CA ASN A 77 -7.67 22.88 17.02
C ASN A 77 -8.20 22.06 18.23
N ALA A 78 -9.39 22.36 18.71
CA ALA A 78 -10.03 21.64 19.82
C ALA A 78 -10.44 20.20 19.42
N ASP A 79 -10.81 19.99 18.16
CA ASP A 79 -11.26 18.70 17.65
C ASP A 79 -10.11 17.84 17.08
N TYR A 80 -8.95 18.42 16.87
CA TYR A 80 -7.85 17.77 16.13
C TYR A 80 -7.43 16.45 16.75
N GLU A 81 -7.19 16.40 18.07
CA GLU A 81 -6.83 15.17 18.79
C GLU A 81 -7.91 14.09 18.59
N ARG A 82 -9.17 14.46 18.73
CA ARG A 82 -10.31 13.55 18.58
C ARG A 82 -10.37 12.96 17.17
N VAL A 83 -10.26 13.80 16.14
CA VAL A 83 -10.28 13.36 14.74
C VAL A 83 -9.09 12.47 14.42
N MET A 84 -7.90 12.80 14.92
CA MET A 84 -6.69 12.01 14.72
C MET A 84 -6.82 10.62 15.34
N ARG A 85 -7.36 10.51 16.58
CA ARG A 85 -7.66 9.23 17.23
C ARG A 85 -8.70 8.43 16.45
N GLN A 86 -9.77 9.08 16.03
CA GLN A 86 -10.83 8.43 15.25
C GLN A 86 -10.28 7.79 13.97
N TYR A 87 -9.39 8.47 13.24
CA TYR A 87 -8.77 7.88 12.05
C TYR A 87 -7.86 6.70 12.38
N ALA A 88 -7.09 6.76 13.45
CA ALA A 88 -6.27 5.65 13.91
C ALA A 88 -7.13 4.43 14.28
N GLU A 89 -8.22 4.64 15.02
CA GLU A 89 -9.18 3.60 15.43
C GLU A 89 -9.94 2.99 14.25
N GLN A 90 -10.18 3.75 13.18
CA GLN A 90 -10.77 3.27 11.92
C GLN A 90 -9.80 2.41 11.08
N GLY A 91 -8.59 2.17 11.57
CA GLY A 91 -7.61 1.32 10.92
C GLY A 91 -6.83 1.99 9.79
N ASN A 92 -6.77 3.34 9.79
CA ASN A 92 -5.84 4.03 8.92
C ASN A 92 -4.41 3.80 9.43
N THR A 93 -3.53 3.38 8.53
CA THR A 93 -2.14 3.03 8.88
C THR A 93 -1.17 4.19 8.67
N PHE A 94 -1.61 5.22 7.95
CA PHE A 94 -0.86 6.43 7.71
C PHE A 94 -1.77 7.65 7.88
N ILE A 95 -1.38 8.58 8.74
CA ILE A 95 -2.13 9.82 9.00
C ILE A 95 -1.22 11.01 8.70
N ILE A 96 -1.67 11.89 7.81
CA ILE A 96 -0.99 13.12 7.44
C ILE A 96 -1.81 14.33 7.86
N GLY A 97 -1.18 15.40 8.27
CA GLY A 97 -1.87 16.62 8.62
C GLY A 97 -0.92 17.76 8.94
N GLU A 98 -1.50 18.91 9.27
CA GLU A 98 -0.77 20.05 9.78
C GLU A 98 -0.98 20.16 11.29
N SER A 99 0.10 20.24 12.05
CA SER A 99 0.02 20.25 13.51
C SER A 99 0.67 21.47 14.16
N PHE A 100 1.00 22.51 13.39
CA PHE A 100 1.68 23.70 13.91
C PHE A 100 1.04 24.29 15.16
N ALA A 101 -0.30 24.33 15.23
CA ALA A 101 -1.04 24.86 16.37
C ALA A 101 -1.43 23.79 17.41
N VAL A 102 -1.26 22.50 17.10
CA VAL A 102 -1.75 21.36 17.90
C VAL A 102 -0.70 20.28 18.12
N GLU A 103 0.55 20.65 18.05
CA GLU A 103 1.68 19.74 18.06
C GLU A 103 1.70 18.81 19.29
N ALA A 104 1.41 19.34 20.47
CA ALA A 104 1.38 18.53 21.70
C ALA A 104 0.32 17.41 21.62
N ALA A 105 -0.86 17.71 21.07
CA ALA A 105 -1.93 16.75 20.87
C ALA A 105 -1.54 15.69 19.85
N ALA A 106 -0.96 16.08 18.71
CA ALA A 106 -0.50 15.16 17.69
C ALA A 106 0.57 14.18 18.22
N ARG A 107 1.53 14.69 18.99
CA ARG A 107 2.59 13.87 19.61
C ARG A 107 2.06 12.89 20.64
N LYS A 108 1.04 13.28 21.41
CA LYS A 108 0.36 12.40 22.36
C LYS A 108 -0.33 11.25 21.63
N VAL A 109 -1.11 11.56 20.59
CA VAL A 109 -1.78 10.53 19.79
C VAL A 109 -0.78 9.57 19.14
N ALA A 110 0.33 10.08 18.60
CA ALA A 110 1.36 9.22 18.01
C ALA A 110 1.94 8.20 19.00
N LYS A 111 2.12 8.58 20.26
CA LYS A 111 2.55 7.65 21.34
C LYS A 111 1.51 6.58 21.63
N ASP A 112 0.23 6.95 21.62
CA ASP A 112 -0.87 6.03 21.94
C ASP A 112 -1.13 5.02 20.82
N TYR A 113 -0.73 5.34 19.57
CA TYR A 113 -0.91 4.48 18.39
C TYR A 113 0.42 4.16 17.68
N PRO A 114 1.33 3.39 18.32
CA PRO A 114 2.68 3.16 17.81
C PRO A 114 2.76 2.38 16.48
N LYS A 115 1.66 1.75 16.06
CA LYS A 115 1.57 1.01 14.78
C LYS A 115 1.08 1.88 13.62
N VAL A 116 0.65 3.10 13.88
CA VAL A 116 0.22 4.07 12.87
C VAL A 116 1.38 5.01 12.58
N SER A 117 1.66 5.25 11.33
CA SER A 117 2.66 6.24 10.91
C SER A 117 2.02 7.61 10.77
N PHE A 118 2.66 8.62 11.32
CA PHE A 118 2.20 10.00 11.28
C PHE A 118 3.21 10.87 10.53
N LEU A 119 2.71 11.70 9.60
CA LEU A 119 3.49 12.71 8.91
C LEU A 119 2.83 14.07 9.13
N MET A 120 3.44 14.90 9.94
CA MET A 120 2.82 16.14 10.41
C MET A 120 3.60 17.38 9.97
N GLY A 121 2.89 18.37 9.42
CA GLY A 121 3.42 19.71 9.25
C GLY A 121 3.74 20.31 10.61
N SER A 122 5.01 20.56 10.88
CA SER A 122 5.50 21.02 12.19
C SER A 122 6.89 21.61 12.06
N SER A 123 7.16 22.66 12.81
CA SER A 123 8.51 23.21 12.98
C SER A 123 9.34 22.44 14.03
N GLY A 124 8.76 21.45 14.68
CA GLY A 124 9.41 20.62 15.68
C GLY A 124 10.28 19.51 15.09
N LYS A 125 10.84 18.68 15.96
CA LYS A 125 11.62 17.51 15.55
C LYS A 125 10.73 16.27 15.40
N PRO A 126 11.13 15.28 14.57
CA PRO A 126 10.49 13.98 14.56
C PRO A 126 10.39 13.36 15.96
N GLN A 127 9.44 12.46 16.16
CA GLN A 127 9.29 11.70 17.40
C GLN A 127 9.25 10.21 17.05
N GLU A 128 10.25 9.49 17.53
CA GLU A 128 10.28 8.03 17.39
C GLU A 128 9.14 7.35 18.17
N PRO A 129 8.63 6.21 17.68
CA PRO A 129 9.09 5.52 16.47
C PRO A 129 8.30 5.88 15.20
N ASN A 130 7.29 6.75 15.25
CA ASN A 130 6.25 6.78 14.23
C ASN A 130 5.76 8.16 13.82
N LEU A 131 6.36 9.25 14.30
CA LEU A 131 5.98 10.59 13.87
C LEU A 131 7.13 11.28 13.16
N ALA A 132 6.97 11.43 11.85
CA ALA A 132 7.82 12.27 11.02
C ALA A 132 7.21 13.67 10.87
N VAL A 133 8.05 14.66 10.61
CA VAL A 133 7.63 16.04 10.40
C VAL A 133 8.10 16.56 9.05
N PHE A 134 7.36 17.52 8.51
CA PHE A 134 7.77 18.31 7.37
C PHE A 134 7.46 19.79 7.65
N ASP A 135 8.27 20.66 7.10
CA ASP A 135 8.13 22.12 7.20
C ASP A 135 7.94 22.73 5.81
N ASN A 136 7.50 23.99 5.76
CA ASN A 136 7.29 24.76 4.53
C ASN A 136 8.56 25.34 3.95
#